data_37666e680269803fd0e986ea67d148b3
#
_entry.id   37666e680269803fd0e986ea67d148b3
#
_cell.length_a   1.000
_cell.length_b   1.000
_cell.length_c   1.000
_cell.angle_alpha   90.00
_cell.angle_beta   90.00
_cell.angle_gamma   90.00
#
_symmetry.space_group_name_H-M   'P 1'
#
loop_
_entity.id
_entity.type
_entity.pdbx_description
1 polymer ?
#
loop_
_entity_poly.entity_id
_entity_poly.type
_entity_poly.pdbx_seq_one_letter_code
_entity_poly.pdbx_strand_id
1 'polypeptide(L)'
;MPTTLPVPIEFRLPEGWLAARPQGADDAEVAFAAVHPRPDAGFAANITIDGGFPKDGVTLEELADASVERLRAFAEPGSVVVVHRREAGSADAPALTQRLGFAALTDGDVRRDLVQSQVYLLLVDTGDPHKRAVIRLALTATAAQHDGVLGDFQDFVRTVRPDNGAGS
;
A
#
# COMPACT_ATOMS: atom_id res chain seq x y z
N MET A 1 -10.67 5.91 -16.79
CA MET A 1 -9.70 4.86 -17.07
C MET A 1 -9.15 4.32 -15.79
N PRO A 2 -9.12 3.02 -15.63
CA PRO A 2 -8.46 2.48 -14.45
C PRO A 2 -6.98 2.79 -14.49
N THR A 3 -6.42 3.05 -13.32
CA THR A 3 -4.99 3.28 -13.19
C THR A 3 -4.26 1.96 -13.41
N THR A 4 -3.22 1.99 -14.22
CA THR A 4 -2.39 0.82 -14.45
C THR A 4 -1.09 0.97 -13.67
N LEU A 5 -0.52 -0.16 -13.29
CA LEU A 5 0.77 -0.15 -12.62
C LEU A 5 1.87 0.20 -13.62
N PRO A 6 2.95 0.83 -13.15
CA PRO A 6 4.07 1.21 -14.04
C PRO A 6 4.73 0.01 -14.67
N VAL A 7 4.70 -1.14 -14.02
CA VAL A 7 5.21 -2.40 -14.55
C VAL A 7 4.22 -3.50 -14.20
N PRO A 8 4.10 -4.54 -15.05
CA PRO A 8 3.29 -5.69 -14.68
C PRO A 8 3.87 -6.40 -13.48
N ILE A 9 3.01 -6.82 -12.58
CA ILE A 9 3.41 -7.64 -11.44
C ILE A 9 2.50 -8.84 -11.32
N GLU A 10 3.00 -9.88 -10.71
CA GLU A 10 2.18 -11.01 -10.31
C GLU A 10 2.16 -11.11 -8.80
N PHE A 11 1.08 -11.60 -8.26
CA PHE A 11 0.90 -11.75 -6.83
C PHE A 11 -0.21 -12.76 -6.54
N ARG A 12 -0.29 -13.19 -5.29
CA ARG A 12 -1.34 -14.08 -4.83
C ARG A 12 -2.04 -13.46 -3.63
N LEU A 13 -3.35 -13.34 -3.71
CA LEU A 13 -4.13 -12.85 -2.57
C LEU A 13 -4.11 -13.87 -1.44
N PRO A 14 -4.13 -13.40 -0.18
CA PRO A 14 -4.30 -14.31 0.95
C PRO A 14 -5.63 -15.05 0.84
N GLU A 15 -5.66 -16.24 1.40
CA GLU A 15 -6.87 -17.05 1.39
C GLU A 15 -8.02 -16.30 2.03
N GLY A 16 -9.17 -16.32 1.37
CA GLY A 16 -10.38 -15.70 1.86
C GLY A 16 -10.57 -14.23 1.49
N TRP A 17 -9.52 -13.55 1.07
CA TRP A 17 -9.67 -12.16 0.65
C TRP A 17 -10.32 -12.07 -0.71
N LEU A 18 -11.11 -11.02 -0.91
CA LEU A 18 -11.91 -10.85 -2.12
C LEU A 18 -11.43 -9.64 -2.90
N ALA A 19 -11.21 -9.81 -4.20
CA ALA A 19 -10.90 -8.69 -5.07
C ALA A 19 -12.07 -7.71 -5.06
N ALA A 20 -11.77 -6.41 -5.03
CA ALA A 20 -12.78 -5.37 -4.97
C ALA A 20 -12.43 -4.27 -5.96
N ARG A 21 -13.44 -3.50 -6.35
CA ARG A 21 -13.18 -2.33 -7.17
C ARG A 21 -12.76 -1.19 -6.28
N PRO A 22 -11.68 -0.47 -6.64
CA PRO A 22 -11.35 0.76 -5.92
C PRO A 22 -12.52 1.74 -5.99
N GLN A 23 -12.81 2.41 -4.89
CA GLN A 23 -13.90 3.37 -4.79
C GLN A 23 -13.44 4.61 -4.05
N GLY A 24 -14.01 5.75 -4.41
CA GLY A 24 -13.70 7.00 -3.76
C GLY A 24 -12.70 7.84 -4.53
N ALA A 25 -12.55 9.10 -4.12
CA ALA A 25 -11.68 10.03 -4.82
C ALA A 25 -10.22 9.64 -4.75
N ASP A 26 -9.80 9.07 -3.62
CA ASP A 26 -8.42 8.66 -3.45
C ASP A 26 -8.09 7.36 -4.17
N ASP A 27 -9.11 6.63 -4.57
CA ASP A 27 -8.91 5.35 -5.24
C ASP A 27 -8.58 5.52 -6.72
N ALA A 28 -8.59 6.75 -7.23
CA ALA A 28 -8.27 6.98 -8.63
C ALA A 28 -6.87 6.51 -9.02
N GLU A 29 -5.96 6.46 -8.06
CA GLU A 29 -4.59 6.02 -8.30
C GLU A 29 -4.36 4.54 -7.95
N VAL A 30 -5.36 3.89 -7.39
CA VAL A 30 -5.24 2.49 -6.99
C VAL A 30 -5.47 1.59 -8.18
N ALA A 31 -4.51 0.72 -8.46
CA ALA A 31 -4.61 -0.21 -9.58
C ALA A 31 -5.34 -1.50 -9.20
N PHE A 32 -5.31 -1.87 -7.93
CA PHE A 32 -5.95 -3.10 -7.46
C PHE A 32 -6.33 -2.94 -5.99
N ALA A 33 -7.44 -3.55 -5.61
CA ALA A 33 -7.87 -3.57 -4.21
C ALA A 33 -8.48 -4.93 -3.87
N ALA A 34 -8.32 -5.33 -2.61
CA ALA A 34 -8.95 -6.52 -2.05
C ALA A 34 -9.45 -6.20 -0.64
N VAL A 35 -10.48 -6.91 -0.22
CA VAL A 35 -11.07 -6.70 1.11
C VAL A 35 -11.13 -8.01 1.86
N HIS A 36 -10.99 -7.89 3.18
CA HIS A 36 -11.15 -9.01 4.08
C HIS A 36 -12.63 -9.36 4.19
N PRO A 37 -12.99 -10.66 4.21
CA PRO A 37 -14.40 -11.06 4.25
C PRO A 37 -15.11 -10.78 5.56
N ARG A 38 -14.37 -10.47 6.60
CA ARG A 38 -14.94 -10.22 7.93
C ARG A 38 -14.62 -8.81 8.40
N PRO A 39 -15.52 -7.84 8.15
CA PRO A 39 -15.32 -6.49 8.66
C PRO A 39 -15.27 -6.45 10.19
N ASP A 40 -14.47 -5.54 10.72
CA ASP A 40 -14.43 -5.27 12.13
C ASP A 40 -15.19 -3.96 12.38
N ALA A 41 -16.21 -4.01 13.21
CA ALA A 41 -17.03 -2.85 13.54
C ALA A 41 -17.56 -2.12 12.30
N GLY A 42 -17.83 -2.88 11.23
CA GLY A 42 -18.35 -2.32 9.99
C GLY A 42 -17.29 -1.81 9.02
N PHE A 43 -16.01 -1.89 9.37
CA PHE A 43 -14.92 -1.49 8.47
C PHE A 43 -14.19 -2.74 7.97
N ALA A 44 -14.15 -2.92 6.66
CA ALA A 44 -13.45 -4.06 6.06
C ALA A 44 -11.97 -3.73 5.88
N ALA A 45 -11.10 -4.53 6.47
CA ALA A 45 -9.68 -4.40 6.21
C ALA A 45 -9.45 -4.56 4.71
N ASN A 46 -8.51 -3.78 4.17
CA ASN A 46 -8.30 -3.81 2.73
C ASN A 46 -6.81 -3.73 2.40
N ILE A 47 -6.48 -4.31 1.26
CA ILE A 47 -5.15 -4.25 0.66
C ILE A 47 -5.29 -3.51 -0.66
N THR A 48 -4.43 -2.53 -0.89
CA THR A 48 -4.40 -1.80 -2.16
C THR A 48 -3.02 -1.87 -2.77
N ILE A 49 -2.97 -1.78 -4.09
CA ILE A 49 -1.73 -1.74 -4.85
C ILE A 49 -1.81 -0.51 -5.75
N ASP A 50 -0.80 0.32 -5.65
CA ASP A 50 -0.62 1.42 -6.60
C ASP A 50 0.86 1.54 -6.95
N GLY A 51 1.20 2.48 -7.81
CA GLY A 51 2.58 2.67 -8.17
C GLY A 51 2.75 3.82 -9.14
N GLY A 52 3.97 4.08 -9.50
CA GLY A 52 4.28 5.17 -10.40
C GLY A 52 5.75 5.19 -10.78
N PHE A 53 6.10 6.20 -11.56
CA PHE A 53 7.47 6.44 -11.97
C PHE A 53 7.99 7.65 -11.20
N PRO A 54 8.81 7.45 -10.16
CA PRO A 54 9.33 8.57 -9.41
C PRO A 54 10.31 9.38 -10.26
N LYS A 55 10.38 10.67 -10.00
CA LYS A 55 11.35 11.52 -10.66
C LYS A 55 12.75 11.13 -10.22
N ASP A 56 13.74 11.43 -11.05
CA ASP A 56 15.13 11.17 -10.71
C ASP A 56 15.47 11.84 -9.38
N GLY A 57 16.18 11.10 -8.53
CA GLY A 57 16.62 11.61 -7.25
C GLY A 57 15.61 11.47 -6.13
N VAL A 58 14.37 11.11 -6.42
CA VAL A 58 13.37 10.89 -5.37
C VAL A 58 13.66 9.58 -4.66
N THR A 59 13.68 9.61 -3.34
CA THR A 59 13.94 8.43 -2.52
C THR A 59 12.63 7.79 -2.07
N LEU A 60 12.71 6.53 -1.65
CA LEU A 60 11.56 5.87 -1.05
C LEU A 60 11.11 6.59 0.21
N GLU A 61 12.05 7.14 0.99
CA GLU A 61 11.72 7.90 2.18
C GLU A 61 10.90 9.14 1.85
N GLU A 62 11.25 9.85 0.79
CA GLU A 62 10.48 11.01 0.34
C GLU A 62 9.07 10.60 -0.11
N LEU A 63 8.95 9.46 -0.77
CA LEU A 63 7.63 8.95 -1.15
C LEU A 63 6.80 8.57 0.07
N ALA A 64 7.44 7.98 1.07
CA ALA A 64 6.75 7.67 2.33
C ALA A 64 6.29 8.94 3.04
N ASP A 65 7.13 9.98 3.06
CA ASP A 65 6.76 11.27 3.65
C ASP A 65 5.58 11.89 2.92
N ALA A 66 5.57 11.82 1.58
CA ALA A 66 4.46 12.35 0.79
C ALA A 66 3.16 11.60 1.10
N SER A 67 3.24 10.30 1.33
CA SER A 67 2.08 9.51 1.71
C SER A 67 1.52 9.92 3.06
N VAL A 68 2.41 10.23 4.02
CA VAL A 68 1.98 10.73 5.33
C VAL A 68 1.25 12.07 5.18
N GLU A 69 1.78 12.97 4.35
CA GLU A 69 1.15 14.28 4.14
C GLU A 69 -0.21 14.15 3.46
N ARG A 70 -0.34 13.26 2.49
CA ARG A 70 -1.66 13.00 1.88
C ARG A 70 -2.66 12.48 2.90
N LEU A 71 -2.20 11.58 3.77
CA LEU A 71 -3.06 11.04 4.81
C LEU A 71 -3.48 12.11 5.81
N ARG A 72 -2.58 13.04 6.13
CA ARG A 72 -2.92 14.15 7.02
C ARG A 72 -4.03 15.03 6.48
N ALA A 73 -4.08 15.19 5.17
CA ALA A 73 -5.15 15.97 4.54
C ALA A 73 -6.49 15.28 4.61
N PHE A 74 -6.50 13.96 4.70
CA PHE A 74 -7.70 13.14 4.73
C PHE A 74 -8.15 12.80 6.15
N ALA A 75 -7.20 12.52 7.05
CA ALA A 75 -7.48 12.06 8.39
C ALA A 75 -7.88 13.22 9.31
N GLU A 76 -8.38 12.87 10.48
CA GLU A 76 -8.70 13.87 11.50
C GLU A 76 -7.44 14.64 11.87
N PRO A 77 -7.53 15.99 12.00
CA PRO A 77 -6.35 16.81 12.27
C PRO A 77 -5.59 16.34 13.51
N GLY A 78 -4.26 16.22 13.36
CA GLY A 78 -3.39 15.84 14.45
C GLY A 78 -3.40 14.37 14.82
N SER A 79 -4.17 13.56 14.11
CA SER A 79 -4.29 12.14 14.45
C SER A 79 -3.23 11.24 13.81
N VAL A 80 -2.58 11.69 12.74
CA VAL A 80 -1.63 10.84 12.01
C VAL A 80 -0.32 10.72 12.77
N VAL A 81 0.07 9.47 13.03
CA VAL A 81 1.32 9.15 13.73
C VAL A 81 2.08 8.12 12.91
N VAL A 82 3.36 8.36 12.68
CA VAL A 82 4.24 7.34 12.10
C VAL A 82 4.68 6.44 13.24
N VAL A 83 4.10 5.24 13.30
CA VAL A 83 4.38 4.29 14.38
C VAL A 83 5.73 3.63 14.17
N HIS A 84 6.06 3.37 12.90
CA HIS A 84 7.27 2.64 12.56
C HIS A 84 7.65 2.92 11.11
N ARG A 85 8.93 3.04 10.85
CA ARG A 85 9.47 3.14 9.49
C ARG A 85 10.82 2.46 9.44
N ARG A 86 11.05 1.63 8.43
CA ARG A 86 12.30 0.90 8.30
C ARG A 86 12.63 0.66 6.84
N GLU A 87 13.90 0.81 6.50
CA GLU A 87 14.39 0.37 5.20
C GLU A 87 14.46 -1.16 5.19
N ALA A 88 14.18 -1.73 4.02
CA ALA A 88 14.16 -3.17 3.82
C ALA A 88 14.72 -3.47 2.44
N GLY A 89 14.72 -4.75 2.07
CA GLY A 89 15.23 -5.14 0.77
C GLY A 89 16.75 -5.16 0.73
N SER A 90 17.30 -4.98 -0.46
CA SER A 90 18.73 -5.03 -0.70
C SER A 90 19.15 -3.85 -1.57
N ALA A 91 20.46 -3.73 -1.83
CA ALA A 91 20.95 -2.69 -2.71
C ALA A 91 20.39 -2.81 -4.13
N ASP A 92 20.13 -4.05 -4.56
CA ASP A 92 19.59 -4.31 -5.90
C ASP A 92 18.08 -4.19 -5.97
N ALA A 93 17.42 -4.34 -4.83
CA ALA A 93 15.96 -4.27 -4.75
C ALA A 93 15.58 -3.52 -3.46
N PRO A 94 15.80 -2.21 -3.44
CA PRO A 94 15.47 -1.42 -2.24
C PRO A 94 13.99 -1.47 -1.92
N ALA A 95 13.68 -1.44 -0.64
CA ALA A 95 12.30 -1.41 -0.16
C ALA A 95 12.25 -0.57 1.11
N LEU A 96 11.04 -0.13 1.44
CA LEU A 96 10.80 0.61 2.67
C LEU A 96 9.44 0.22 3.22
N THR A 97 9.36 0.03 4.51
CA THR A 97 8.09 -0.25 5.18
C THR A 97 7.79 0.85 6.16
N GLN A 98 6.51 1.18 6.31
CA GLN A 98 6.10 2.08 7.38
C GLN A 98 4.70 1.71 7.86
N ARG A 99 4.44 2.07 9.11
CA ARG A 99 3.13 1.86 9.73
C ARG A 99 2.64 3.19 10.26
N LEU A 100 1.41 3.54 9.92
CA LEU A 100 0.77 4.79 10.31
C LEU A 100 -0.48 4.50 11.12
N GLY A 101 -0.66 5.23 12.22
CA GLY A 101 -1.91 5.23 12.95
C GLY A 101 -2.62 6.55 12.69
N PHE A 102 -3.94 6.53 12.59
CA PHE A 102 -4.71 7.74 12.36
C PHE A 102 -6.17 7.52 12.69
N ALA A 103 -6.91 8.60 12.82
CA ALA A 103 -8.35 8.55 12.97
C ALA A 103 -9.00 9.19 11.75
N ALA A 104 -10.09 8.63 11.30
CA ALA A 104 -10.82 9.15 10.14
C ALA A 104 -12.30 8.87 10.29
N LEU A 105 -13.10 9.69 9.62
CA LEU A 105 -14.53 9.44 9.52
C LEU A 105 -14.74 8.51 8.34
N THR A 106 -15.47 7.43 8.62
CA THR A 106 -15.84 6.44 7.61
C THR A 106 -17.35 6.29 7.61
N ASP A 107 -17.93 5.83 6.53
CA ASP A 107 -19.37 5.64 6.42
C ASP A 107 -20.14 6.88 6.84
N GLY A 108 -19.64 8.06 6.39
CA GLY A 108 -20.24 9.34 6.75
C GLY A 108 -19.66 9.90 8.02
N ASP A 109 -20.24 9.55 9.16
CA ASP A 109 -19.89 10.19 10.42
C ASP A 109 -19.26 9.25 11.46
N VAL A 110 -18.95 8.04 11.11
CA VAL A 110 -18.38 7.08 12.07
C VAL A 110 -16.87 7.31 12.19
N ARG A 111 -16.42 7.75 13.37
CA ARG A 111 -15.00 7.94 13.63
C ARG A 111 -14.37 6.59 13.96
N ARG A 112 -13.28 6.26 13.29
CA ARG A 112 -12.57 5.01 13.54
C ARG A 112 -11.09 5.28 13.70
N ASP A 113 -10.48 4.53 14.61
CA ASP A 113 -9.03 4.48 14.73
C ASP A 113 -8.52 3.40 13.77
N LEU A 114 -7.69 3.81 12.84
CA LEU A 114 -7.20 2.95 11.77
C LEU A 114 -5.69 2.85 11.81
N VAL A 115 -5.18 1.74 11.29
CA VAL A 115 -3.74 1.53 11.10
C VAL A 115 -3.52 1.14 9.66
N GLN A 116 -2.54 1.77 9.03
CA GLN A 116 -2.14 1.43 7.67
C GLN A 116 -0.68 1.00 7.66
N SER A 117 -0.42 -0.21 7.17
CA SER A 117 0.93 -0.70 6.92
C SER A 117 1.22 -0.56 5.44
N GLN A 118 2.35 0.04 5.11
CA GLN A 118 2.74 0.30 3.72
C GLN A 118 4.08 -0.35 3.42
N VAL A 119 4.20 -0.87 2.21
CA VAL A 119 5.46 -1.41 1.69
C VAL A 119 5.72 -0.75 0.34
N TYR A 120 6.90 -0.16 0.20
CA TYR A 120 7.36 0.44 -1.05
C TYR A 120 8.45 -0.46 -1.63
N LEU A 121 8.27 -0.85 -2.89
CA LEU A 121 9.23 -1.66 -3.61
C LEU A 121 9.76 -0.85 -4.79
N LEU A 122 11.07 -0.65 -4.84
CA LEU A 122 11.70 0.07 -5.95
C LEU A 122 12.20 -0.94 -6.98
N LEU A 123 11.76 -0.78 -8.20
CA LEU A 123 12.17 -1.61 -9.33
C LEU A 123 13.02 -0.76 -10.25
N VAL A 124 14.23 -1.20 -10.52
CA VAL A 124 15.18 -0.49 -11.37
C VAL A 124 15.44 -1.32 -12.62
N ASP A 125 15.36 -0.67 -13.78
CA ASP A 125 15.65 -1.34 -15.03
C ASP A 125 17.14 -1.66 -15.10
N THR A 126 17.48 -2.92 -15.37
CA THR A 126 18.87 -3.34 -15.42
C THR A 126 19.65 -2.71 -16.59
N GLY A 127 18.93 -2.36 -17.66
CA GLY A 127 19.55 -1.74 -18.82
C GLY A 127 19.62 -0.22 -18.73
N ASP A 128 18.85 0.39 -17.86
CA ASP A 128 18.80 1.85 -17.70
C ASP A 128 18.46 2.21 -16.27
N PRO A 129 19.47 2.54 -15.44
CA PRO A 129 19.23 2.86 -14.02
C PRO A 129 18.35 4.09 -13.78
N HIS A 130 18.14 4.92 -14.81
CA HIS A 130 17.23 6.06 -14.67
C HIS A 130 15.78 5.65 -14.82
N LYS A 131 15.50 4.45 -15.32
CA LYS A 131 14.15 3.92 -15.40
C LYS A 131 13.83 3.20 -14.11
N ARG A 132 13.11 3.89 -13.26
CA ARG A 132 12.70 3.35 -11.96
C ARG A 132 11.20 3.33 -11.87
N ALA A 133 10.68 2.33 -11.21
CA ALA A 133 9.26 2.22 -10.90
C ALA A 133 9.11 1.89 -9.44
N VAL A 134 8.05 2.40 -8.82
CA VAL A 134 7.73 2.08 -7.43
C VAL A 134 6.38 1.43 -7.39
N ILE A 135 6.29 0.33 -6.66
CA ILE A 135 5.03 -0.34 -6.33
C ILE A 135 4.79 -0.11 -4.85
N ARG A 136 3.61 0.38 -4.51
CA ARG A 136 3.19 0.57 -3.13
C ARG A 136 2.09 -0.42 -2.79
N LEU A 137 2.29 -1.16 -1.72
CA LEU A 137 1.31 -2.10 -1.19
C LEU A 137 0.87 -1.54 0.17
N ALA A 138 -0.43 -1.50 0.41
CA ALA A 138 -0.94 -0.94 1.66
C ALA A 138 -2.04 -1.82 2.23
N LEU A 139 -1.95 -2.07 3.54
CA LEU A 139 -3.00 -2.70 4.32
C LEU A 139 -3.60 -1.66 5.23
N THR A 140 -4.92 -1.47 5.15
CA THR A 140 -5.64 -0.58 6.07
C THR A 140 -6.65 -1.41 6.84
N ALA A 141 -6.66 -1.27 8.16
CA ALA A 141 -7.57 -2.00 9.04
C ALA A 141 -7.88 -1.16 10.26
N THR A 142 -8.92 -1.54 11.00
CA THR A 142 -9.14 -0.92 12.31
C THR A 142 -7.95 -1.26 13.21
N ALA A 143 -7.68 -0.39 14.18
CA ALA A 143 -6.60 -0.64 15.13
C ALA A 143 -6.77 -1.98 15.84
N ALA A 144 -8.01 -2.38 16.11
CA ALA A 144 -8.29 -3.66 16.78
C ALA A 144 -8.00 -4.86 15.88
N GLN A 145 -8.24 -4.75 14.57
CA GLN A 145 -8.10 -5.88 13.66
C GLN A 145 -6.71 -5.98 13.02
N HIS A 146 -5.98 -4.88 12.97
CA HIS A 146 -4.75 -4.80 12.19
C HIS A 146 -3.78 -5.94 12.46
N ASP A 147 -3.50 -6.22 13.73
CA ASP A 147 -2.53 -7.27 14.07
C ASP A 147 -3.03 -8.65 13.63
N GLY A 148 -4.33 -8.86 13.62
CA GLY A 148 -4.91 -10.13 13.20
C GLY A 148 -4.82 -10.38 11.70
N VAL A 149 -4.72 -9.33 10.89
CA VAL A 149 -4.63 -9.47 9.43
C VAL A 149 -3.24 -9.15 8.90
N LEU A 150 -2.34 -8.68 9.75
CA LEU A 150 -0.99 -8.31 9.32
C LEU A 150 -0.24 -9.49 8.70
N GLY A 151 -0.38 -10.69 9.27
CA GLY A 151 0.27 -11.88 8.74
C GLY A 151 -0.17 -12.18 7.31
N ASP A 152 -1.45 -12.04 7.04
CA ASP A 152 -1.98 -12.22 5.68
C ASP A 152 -1.34 -11.21 4.71
N PHE A 153 -1.23 -9.96 5.15
CA PHE A 153 -0.60 -8.94 4.32
C PHE A 153 0.87 -9.25 4.07
N GLN A 154 1.59 -9.69 5.09
CA GLN A 154 3.00 -10.04 4.95
C GLN A 154 3.18 -11.21 3.99
N ASP A 155 2.32 -12.21 4.05
CA ASP A 155 2.34 -13.33 3.11
C ASP A 155 2.06 -12.85 1.69
N PHE A 156 1.09 -11.96 1.53
CA PHE A 156 0.78 -11.35 0.25
C PHE A 156 2.00 -10.62 -0.32
N VAL A 157 2.66 -9.79 0.48
CA VAL A 157 3.84 -9.03 0.06
C VAL A 157 4.92 -9.96 -0.47
N ARG A 158 5.11 -11.12 0.16
CA ARG A 158 6.13 -12.08 -0.28
C ARG A 158 5.84 -12.69 -1.64
N THR A 159 4.59 -12.65 -2.10
CA THR A 159 4.24 -13.19 -3.41
C THR A 159 4.38 -12.18 -4.52
N VAL A 160 4.52 -10.89 -4.19
CA VAL A 160 4.57 -9.82 -5.20
C VAL A 160 5.94 -9.83 -5.88
N ARG A 161 5.93 -9.90 -7.19
CA ARG A 161 7.14 -9.88 -8.01
C ARG A 161 6.83 -9.32 -9.38
N PRO A 162 7.83 -8.77 -10.08
CA PRO A 162 7.61 -8.35 -11.47
C PRO A 162 7.18 -9.54 -12.31
N ASP A 163 6.21 -9.29 -13.20
CA ASP A 163 5.80 -10.27 -14.18
C ASP A 163 6.58 -9.99 -15.46
N ASN A 164 7.56 -10.82 -15.76
CA ASN A 164 8.41 -10.63 -16.92
C ASN A 164 7.75 -11.03 -18.22
N GLY A 165 6.60 -11.64 -18.15
CA GLY A 165 5.91 -12.10 -19.34
C GLY A 165 6.60 -13.23 -20.08
N ALA A 166 7.85 -13.35 -19.85
CA ALA A 166 8.63 -14.31 -20.63
C ALA A 166 8.73 -15.63 -19.94
N GLY A 167 8.19 -15.75 -18.95
CA GLY A 167 8.34 -16.95 -18.31
C GLY A 167 7.99 -17.81 -18.16
N SER A 168 7.78 -17.00 -18.62
CA SER A 168 7.52 -17.68 -17.77
C SER A 168 7.21 -18.84 -18.07
#